data_759e2c5ddfe5973cf1ad2847c2463a87
#
_entry.id   759e2c5ddfe5973cf1ad2847c2463a87
#
_cell.length_a   1.000
_cell.length_b   1.000
_cell.length_c   1.000
_cell.angle_alpha   90.00
_cell.angle_beta   90.00
_cell.angle_gamma   90.00
#
_symmetry.space_group_name_H-M   'P 1'
#
loop_
_entity.id
_entity.type
_entity.pdbx_description
1 polymer ?
#
loop_
_entity_poly.entity_id
_entity_poly.type
_entity_poly.pdbx_seq_one_letter_code
_entity_poly.pdbx_strand_id
1 'polypeptide(L)'
;MSKIQSFGSGVYELELTVPVRSTKFQPGQFLHLTLDDFDPTSGWWPESRVFSIASEPKQTFVTIVYSVKGNYTKRMEDELVVGKKIWIKLPYGDFVIQEKDTPLVLVAGGTGVSPYWPFLLKPRETGAVHLFYGVREENHILFFDKIQILKSQKWFHLHLMVENGSVKDLPYKAGRLSVSEIKNELGEKFDLADFYLSGPPVMIKTFKNDLTSLGIMDSKVHIDEWE
;
A
#
# COMPACT_ATOMS: atom_id res chain seq x y z
N MET A 1 2.54 18.98 -9.00
CA MET A 1 1.87 17.69 -9.28
C MET A 1 1.89 17.47 -10.77
N SER A 2 2.42 16.30 -11.20
CA SER A 2 2.67 15.99 -12.62
C SER A 2 1.59 15.10 -13.26
N LYS A 3 0.91 14.27 -12.45
CA LYS A 3 -0.10 13.35 -12.96
C LYS A 3 -1.20 13.12 -11.93
N ILE A 4 -2.44 12.94 -12.42
CA ILE A 4 -3.58 12.40 -11.69
C ILE A 4 -4.17 11.29 -12.54
N GLN A 5 -4.41 10.12 -11.93
CA GLN A 5 -5.10 9.01 -12.57
C GLN A 5 -6.26 8.57 -11.68
N SER A 6 -7.47 8.49 -12.23
CA SER A 6 -8.64 7.95 -11.56
C SER A 6 -8.82 6.47 -11.87
N PHE A 7 -9.16 5.67 -10.84
CA PHE A 7 -9.55 4.26 -10.96
C PHE A 7 -11.07 4.07 -10.79
N GLY A 8 -11.84 5.18 -10.77
CA GLY A 8 -13.27 5.17 -10.51
C GLY A 8 -13.58 5.18 -9.00
N SER A 9 -14.87 5.38 -8.68
CA SER A 9 -15.42 5.31 -7.30
C SER A 9 -14.59 6.07 -6.25
N GLY A 10 -14.00 7.23 -6.63
CA GLY A 10 -13.23 8.08 -5.72
C GLY A 10 -11.84 7.53 -5.36
N VAL A 11 -11.23 6.66 -6.17
CA VAL A 11 -9.85 6.20 -5.99
C VAL A 11 -8.94 6.87 -7.00
N TYR A 12 -7.81 7.43 -6.52
CA TYR A 12 -6.89 8.23 -7.32
C TYR A 12 -5.43 7.89 -7.02
N GLU A 13 -4.61 7.90 -8.06
CA GLU A 13 -3.15 7.94 -7.99
C GLU A 13 -2.66 9.33 -8.35
N LEU A 14 -1.78 9.89 -7.54
CA LEU A 14 -1.12 11.17 -7.79
C LEU A 14 0.38 10.97 -7.94
N GLU A 15 0.97 11.64 -8.94
CA GLU A 15 2.40 11.77 -9.08
C GLU A 15 2.81 13.22 -8.76
N LEU A 16 3.71 13.37 -7.80
CA LEU A 16 4.17 14.64 -7.25
C LEU A 16 5.63 14.84 -7.63
N THR A 17 5.94 15.78 -8.51
CA THR A 17 7.33 16.15 -8.83
C THR A 17 8.00 16.78 -7.62
N VAL A 18 9.15 16.27 -7.24
CA VAL A 18 9.92 16.70 -6.06
C VAL A 18 11.42 16.69 -6.36
N PRO A 19 12.26 17.47 -5.62
CA PRO A 19 13.70 17.34 -5.73
C PRO A 19 14.16 15.94 -5.32
N VAL A 20 15.07 15.32 -6.08
CA VAL A 20 15.61 13.97 -5.82
C VAL A 20 16.14 13.80 -4.38
N ARG A 21 16.78 14.84 -3.82
CA ARG A 21 17.27 14.84 -2.43
C ARG A 21 16.17 14.62 -1.39
N SER A 22 14.92 14.92 -1.74
CA SER A 22 13.75 14.77 -0.86
C SER A 22 13.17 13.35 -0.87
N THR A 23 13.63 12.46 -1.75
CA THR A 23 13.07 11.11 -1.93
C THR A 23 13.90 10.01 -1.27
N LYS A 24 14.52 10.33 -0.14
CA LYS A 24 15.23 9.37 0.71
C LYS A 24 14.26 8.80 1.74
N PHE A 25 13.68 7.66 1.43
CA PHE A 25 12.75 6.95 2.31
C PHE A 25 12.93 5.44 2.15
N GLN A 26 12.31 4.67 3.07
CA GLN A 26 12.26 3.21 3.04
C GLN A 26 10.87 2.73 2.63
N PRO A 27 10.73 1.55 1.98
CA PRO A 27 9.43 0.96 1.68
C PRO A 27 8.56 0.82 2.94
N GLY A 28 7.30 1.23 2.83
CA GLY A 28 6.37 1.25 3.95
C GLY A 28 6.18 2.64 4.58
N GLN A 29 7.14 3.55 4.44
CA GLN A 29 7.02 4.90 4.97
C GLN A 29 5.99 5.75 4.22
N PHE A 30 5.55 6.83 4.87
CA PHE A 30 4.51 7.74 4.40
C PHE A 30 4.97 9.20 4.36
N LEU A 31 4.13 10.04 3.79
CA LEU A 31 4.27 11.49 3.75
C LEU A 31 3.03 12.19 4.35
N HIS A 32 3.22 13.41 4.82
CA HIS A 32 2.14 14.35 5.07
C HIS A 32 1.93 15.24 3.85
N LEU A 33 0.69 15.41 3.43
CA LEU A 33 0.29 16.31 2.34
C LEU A 33 -0.70 17.35 2.86
N THR A 34 -0.45 18.63 2.54
CA THR A 34 -1.39 19.71 2.79
C THR A 34 -1.83 20.36 1.47
N LEU A 35 -3.12 20.71 1.41
CA LEU A 35 -3.73 21.45 0.31
C LEU A 35 -3.58 22.97 0.49
N ASP A 36 -3.37 23.38 1.73
CA ASP A 36 -3.29 24.79 2.10
C ASP A 36 -1.85 25.30 1.93
N ASP A 37 -1.71 26.60 1.67
CA ASP A 37 -0.40 27.21 1.53
C ASP A 37 0.40 27.12 2.83
N PHE A 38 1.66 26.80 2.69
CA PHE A 38 2.61 26.72 3.81
C PHE A 38 3.67 27.79 3.70
N ASP A 39 3.79 28.59 4.77
CA ASP A 39 4.92 29.50 4.96
C ASP A 39 5.99 28.81 5.83
N PRO A 40 7.16 28.47 5.26
CA PRO A 40 8.26 27.85 6.00
C PRO A 40 8.77 28.68 7.18
N THR A 41 8.51 29.99 7.21
CA THR A 41 8.96 30.88 8.28
C THR A 41 8.01 30.93 9.47
N SER A 42 6.75 30.50 9.29
CA SER A 42 5.71 30.53 10.33
C SER A 42 5.95 29.53 11.48
N GLY A 43 6.75 28.50 11.24
CA GLY A 43 6.93 27.38 12.19
C GLY A 43 5.70 26.48 12.36
N TRP A 44 4.58 26.78 11.70
CA TRP A 44 3.33 26.05 11.77
C TRP A 44 3.05 25.28 10.49
N TRP A 45 2.66 23.99 10.62
CA TRP A 45 2.27 23.13 9.49
C TRP A 45 0.74 23.09 9.37
N PRO A 46 0.16 23.36 8.18
CA PRO A 46 -1.29 23.35 7.99
C PRO A 46 -1.94 22.00 8.19
N GLU A 47 -3.28 21.97 8.19
CA GLU A 47 -4.03 20.71 8.17
C GLU A 47 -3.51 19.81 7.05
N SER A 48 -3.19 18.58 7.38
CA SER A 48 -2.63 17.62 6.44
C SER A 48 -3.20 16.22 6.64
N ARG A 49 -3.00 15.36 5.67
CA ARG A 49 -3.26 13.92 5.80
C ARG A 49 -2.04 13.13 5.38
N VAL A 50 -1.98 11.93 5.92
CA VAL A 50 -0.89 10.98 5.68
C VAL A 50 -1.23 10.06 4.52
N PHE A 51 -0.22 9.77 3.70
CA PHE A 51 -0.35 8.86 2.56
C PHE A 51 0.92 8.04 2.42
N SER A 52 0.77 6.71 2.30
CA SER A 52 1.89 5.82 2.03
C SER A 52 2.56 6.18 0.71
N ILE A 53 3.88 6.15 0.69
CA ILE A 53 4.65 6.40 -0.52
C ILE A 53 4.62 5.13 -1.39
N ALA A 54 4.16 5.27 -2.63
CA ALA A 54 3.98 4.18 -3.59
C ALA A 54 4.95 4.21 -4.78
N SER A 55 6.01 5.03 -4.73
CA SER A 55 7.09 5.08 -5.71
C SER A 55 8.40 4.59 -5.13
N GLU A 56 9.37 4.27 -5.99
CA GLU A 56 10.73 3.97 -5.55
C GLU A 56 11.44 5.20 -4.98
N PRO A 57 12.36 5.02 -4.01
CA PRO A 57 13.21 6.11 -3.54
C PRO A 57 14.18 6.60 -4.64
N LYS A 58 14.72 7.80 -4.47
CA LYS A 58 15.70 8.45 -5.37
C LYS A 58 15.17 8.80 -6.76
N GLN A 59 13.85 8.91 -6.92
CA GLN A 59 13.20 9.42 -8.14
C GLN A 59 13.04 10.95 -8.07
N THR A 60 12.67 11.57 -9.19
CA THR A 60 12.29 12.99 -9.27
C THR A 60 10.82 13.23 -8.95
N PHE A 61 10.12 12.19 -8.53
CA PHE A 61 8.70 12.22 -8.17
C PHE A 61 8.42 11.29 -7.00
N VAL A 62 7.29 11.51 -6.36
CA VAL A 62 6.69 10.65 -5.36
C VAL A 62 5.27 10.32 -5.80
N THR A 63 4.91 9.05 -5.74
CA THR A 63 3.54 8.59 -6.02
C THR A 63 2.82 8.29 -4.71
N ILE A 64 1.56 8.72 -4.62
CA ILE A 64 0.64 8.31 -3.56
C ILE A 64 -0.67 7.82 -4.18
N VAL A 65 -1.40 6.99 -3.43
CA VAL A 65 -2.76 6.59 -3.79
C VAL A 65 -3.69 6.95 -2.65
N TYR A 66 -4.88 7.47 -2.98
CA TYR A 66 -5.89 7.75 -1.96
C TYR A 66 -7.29 7.36 -2.41
N SER A 67 -8.16 7.14 -1.44
CA SER A 67 -9.60 7.00 -1.67
C SER A 67 -10.35 8.11 -0.97
N VAL A 68 -11.40 8.61 -1.61
CA VAL A 68 -12.28 9.64 -1.03
C VAL A 68 -13.12 8.98 0.07
N LYS A 69 -12.86 9.36 1.32
CA LYS A 69 -13.55 8.82 2.51
C LYS A 69 -14.09 9.87 3.47
N GLY A 70 -13.62 11.10 3.36
CA GLY A 70 -14.00 12.19 4.28
C GLY A 70 -13.75 13.55 3.66
N ASN A 71 -14.01 14.61 4.43
CA ASN A 71 -13.96 15.99 3.93
C ASN A 71 -12.61 16.36 3.29
N TYR A 72 -11.50 15.94 3.89
CA TYR A 72 -10.19 16.27 3.36
C TYR A 72 -9.92 15.60 2.01
N THR A 73 -10.18 14.31 1.89
CA THR A 73 -10.00 13.60 0.62
C THR A 73 -11.05 14.02 -0.43
N LYS A 74 -12.21 14.52 -0.01
CA LYS A 74 -13.15 15.17 -0.91
C LYS A 74 -12.61 16.51 -1.43
N ARG A 75 -12.00 17.33 -0.58
CA ARG A 75 -11.27 18.53 -1.03
C ARG A 75 -10.14 18.16 -2.00
N MET A 76 -9.42 17.07 -1.77
CA MET A 76 -8.40 16.60 -2.73
C MET A 76 -8.99 16.31 -4.10
N GLU A 77 -10.13 15.60 -4.15
CA GLU A 77 -10.82 15.30 -5.40
C GLU A 77 -11.27 16.57 -6.15
N ASP A 78 -11.80 17.56 -5.42
CA ASP A 78 -12.36 18.79 -5.98
C ASP A 78 -11.28 19.82 -6.38
N GLU A 79 -10.17 19.88 -5.65
CA GLU A 79 -9.18 20.94 -5.78
C GLU A 79 -7.91 20.54 -6.56
N LEU A 80 -7.57 19.23 -6.60
CA LEU A 80 -6.33 18.80 -7.20
C LEU A 80 -6.45 18.72 -8.72
N VAL A 81 -5.60 19.48 -9.41
CA VAL A 81 -5.45 19.47 -10.87
C VAL A 81 -3.97 19.37 -11.24
N VAL A 82 -3.66 18.79 -12.40
CA VAL A 82 -2.28 18.77 -12.92
C VAL A 82 -1.72 20.19 -12.98
N GLY A 83 -0.50 20.38 -12.51
CA GLY A 83 0.15 21.69 -12.38
C GLY A 83 -0.05 22.37 -11.01
N LYS A 84 -1.04 21.96 -10.20
CA LYS A 84 -1.22 22.56 -8.86
C LYS A 84 0.02 22.32 -8.01
N LYS A 85 0.49 23.35 -7.32
CA LYS A 85 1.55 23.29 -6.31
C LYS A 85 0.91 22.89 -4.98
N ILE A 86 1.50 21.89 -4.32
CA ILE A 86 1.11 21.42 -2.99
C ILE A 86 2.36 21.24 -2.13
N TRP A 87 2.16 21.18 -0.83
CA TRP A 87 3.25 20.99 0.12
C TRP A 87 3.21 19.59 0.72
N ILE A 88 4.38 18.97 0.81
CA ILE A 88 4.54 17.66 1.45
C ILE A 88 5.72 17.66 2.41
N LYS A 89 5.62 16.86 3.47
CA LYS A 89 6.74 16.49 4.35
C LYS A 89 6.93 14.99 4.30
N LEU A 90 8.15 14.52 4.15
CA LEU A 90 8.52 13.11 4.12
C LEU A 90 9.98 12.90 4.55
N PRO A 91 10.43 11.68 4.96
CA PRO A 91 9.58 10.52 5.25
C PRO A 91 9.14 10.47 6.71
N TYR A 92 8.08 9.72 7.00
CA TYR A 92 7.60 9.41 8.34
C TYR A 92 7.21 7.93 8.45
N GLY A 93 7.08 7.45 9.69
CA GLY A 93 6.59 6.12 10.03
C GLY A 93 7.65 5.07 10.21
N ASP A 94 7.35 4.14 11.12
CA ASP A 94 8.22 3.02 11.50
C ASP A 94 7.81 1.70 10.85
N PHE A 95 6.72 1.71 10.07
CA PHE A 95 6.30 0.58 9.25
C PHE A 95 7.25 0.45 8.07
N VAL A 96 8.34 -0.31 8.26
CA VAL A 96 9.38 -0.53 7.25
C VAL A 96 9.44 -2.00 6.89
N ILE A 97 9.29 -2.30 5.59
CA ILE A 97 9.34 -3.66 5.09
C ILE A 97 10.80 -4.08 4.91
N GLN A 98 11.21 -5.07 5.70
CA GLN A 98 12.57 -5.59 5.71
C GLN A 98 12.69 -6.85 4.84
N GLU A 99 13.81 -6.98 4.15
CA GLU A 99 14.14 -8.21 3.45
C GLU A 99 14.54 -9.29 4.46
N LYS A 100 14.00 -10.49 4.29
CA LYS A 100 14.28 -11.66 5.14
C LYS A 100 14.35 -12.91 4.27
N ASP A 101 15.08 -13.92 4.76
CA ASP A 101 15.12 -15.24 4.12
C ASP A 101 13.84 -16.04 4.38
N THR A 102 13.08 -15.69 5.41
CA THR A 102 11.77 -16.25 5.70
C THR A 102 10.71 -15.71 4.73
N PRO A 103 9.62 -16.45 4.47
CA PRO A 103 8.52 -15.93 3.64
C PRO A 103 7.97 -14.64 4.18
N LEU A 104 7.78 -13.66 3.29
CA LEU A 104 7.10 -12.41 3.60
C LEU A 104 5.66 -12.47 3.10
N VAL A 105 4.72 -12.20 3.99
CA VAL A 105 3.28 -12.15 3.68
C VAL A 105 2.82 -10.70 3.78
N LEU A 106 2.52 -10.11 2.63
CA LEU A 106 2.00 -8.76 2.50
C LEU A 106 0.48 -8.84 2.32
N VAL A 107 -0.28 -8.37 3.30
CA VAL A 107 -1.75 -8.37 3.26
C VAL A 107 -2.24 -6.97 2.98
N ALA A 108 -2.87 -6.76 1.83
CA ALA A 108 -3.32 -5.47 1.34
C ALA A 108 -4.84 -5.41 1.17
N GLY A 109 -5.47 -4.39 1.74
CA GLY A 109 -6.88 -4.06 1.48
C GLY A 109 -7.04 -2.76 0.70
N GLY A 110 -7.51 -2.81 -0.55
CA GLY A 110 -7.69 -1.63 -1.39
C GLY A 110 -6.42 -0.79 -1.55
N THR A 111 -6.45 0.48 -1.14
CA THR A 111 -5.27 1.38 -1.20
C THR A 111 -4.13 0.96 -0.27
N GLY A 112 -4.34 0.00 0.63
CA GLY A 112 -3.31 -0.57 1.50
C GLY A 112 -2.20 -1.34 0.76
N VAL A 113 -2.29 -1.53 -0.55
CA VAL A 113 -1.18 -2.04 -1.36
C VAL A 113 -0.05 -1.01 -1.55
N SER A 114 -0.33 0.27 -1.34
CA SER A 114 0.59 1.38 -1.59
C SER A 114 1.92 1.28 -0.83
N PRO A 115 1.99 1.02 0.48
CA PRO A 115 3.24 0.94 1.22
C PRO A 115 4.14 -0.23 0.76
N TYR A 116 3.55 -1.28 0.17
CA TYR A 116 4.31 -2.43 -0.33
C TYR A 116 4.96 -2.17 -1.68
N TRP A 117 4.43 -1.21 -2.44
CA TRP A 117 4.82 -1.01 -3.82
C TRP A 117 6.32 -0.70 -4.00
N PRO A 118 6.92 0.24 -3.23
CA PRO A 118 8.37 0.50 -3.32
C PRO A 118 9.24 -0.71 -3.01
N PHE A 119 8.74 -1.63 -2.18
CA PHE A 119 9.42 -2.87 -1.84
C PHE A 119 9.32 -3.91 -2.97
N LEU A 120 8.15 -4.04 -3.58
CA LEU A 120 7.90 -5.00 -4.67
C LEU A 120 8.64 -4.65 -5.97
N LEU A 121 8.95 -3.37 -6.19
CA LEU A 121 9.70 -2.91 -7.36
C LEU A 121 11.20 -3.26 -7.32
N LYS A 122 11.74 -3.59 -6.14
CA LYS A 122 13.15 -3.97 -6.02
C LYS A 122 13.39 -5.38 -6.56
N PRO A 123 14.40 -5.57 -7.42
CA PRO A 123 14.82 -6.91 -7.85
C PRO A 123 15.27 -7.77 -6.66
N ARG A 124 14.99 -9.08 -6.72
CA ARG A 124 15.36 -10.07 -5.70
C ARG A 124 15.84 -11.35 -6.30
N GLU A 125 16.78 -11.99 -5.64
CA GLU A 125 17.32 -13.29 -6.01
C GLU A 125 16.81 -14.40 -5.07
N THR A 126 16.51 -14.05 -3.81
CA THR A 126 16.12 -15.00 -2.75
C THR A 126 14.88 -14.52 -2.00
N GLY A 127 14.33 -15.43 -1.18
CA GLY A 127 13.13 -15.18 -0.40
C GLY A 127 11.84 -15.35 -1.22
N ALA A 128 10.74 -15.64 -0.56
CA ALA A 128 9.42 -15.68 -1.15
C ALA A 128 8.57 -14.54 -0.62
N VAL A 129 7.92 -13.80 -1.51
CA VAL A 129 6.99 -12.73 -1.16
C VAL A 129 5.60 -13.10 -1.65
N HIS A 130 4.68 -13.27 -0.71
CA HIS A 130 3.28 -13.53 -0.99
C HIS A 130 2.47 -12.25 -0.81
N LEU A 131 1.89 -11.73 -1.88
CA LEU A 131 0.96 -10.60 -1.82
C LEU A 131 -0.47 -11.12 -1.82
N PHE A 132 -1.14 -11.05 -0.67
CA PHE A 132 -2.57 -11.25 -0.52
C PHE A 132 -3.27 -9.91 -0.66
N TYR A 133 -3.89 -9.69 -1.82
CA TYR A 133 -4.48 -8.40 -2.16
C TYR A 133 -5.99 -8.52 -2.36
N GLY A 134 -6.76 -7.82 -1.53
CA GLY A 134 -8.21 -7.78 -1.58
C GLY A 134 -8.73 -6.41 -2.02
N VAL A 135 -9.66 -6.41 -2.98
CA VAL A 135 -10.38 -5.22 -3.43
C VAL A 135 -11.88 -5.52 -3.50
N ARG A 136 -12.71 -4.48 -3.49
CA ARG A 136 -14.16 -4.66 -3.63
C ARG A 136 -14.58 -4.94 -5.07
N GLU A 137 -13.97 -4.24 -6.02
CA GLU A 137 -14.30 -4.28 -7.45
C GLU A 137 -13.02 -4.37 -8.27
N GLU A 138 -13.11 -4.91 -9.48
CA GLU A 138 -11.97 -5.13 -10.38
C GLU A 138 -11.24 -3.85 -10.76
N ASN A 139 -11.98 -2.75 -11.01
CA ASN A 139 -11.41 -1.45 -11.35
C ASN A 139 -10.60 -0.82 -10.22
N HIS A 140 -10.72 -1.34 -9.00
CA HIS A 140 -9.92 -0.92 -7.85
C HIS A 140 -8.62 -1.70 -7.66
N ILE A 141 -8.27 -2.60 -8.59
CA ILE A 141 -6.97 -3.28 -8.58
C ILE A 141 -5.89 -2.29 -9.01
N LEU A 142 -5.25 -1.69 -8.04
CA LEU A 142 -4.15 -0.75 -8.28
C LEU A 142 -2.92 -1.47 -8.81
N PHE A 143 -2.15 -0.81 -9.65
CA PHE A 143 -0.90 -1.31 -10.23
C PHE A 143 -1.05 -2.62 -11.02
N PHE A 144 -2.23 -2.91 -11.57
CA PHE A 144 -2.55 -4.20 -12.19
C PHE A 144 -1.50 -4.63 -13.23
N ASP A 145 -1.18 -3.77 -14.20
CA ASP A 145 -0.20 -4.10 -15.27
C ASP A 145 1.18 -4.43 -14.70
N LYS A 146 1.61 -3.67 -13.68
CA LYS A 146 2.90 -3.88 -13.03
C LYS A 146 2.90 -5.18 -12.20
N ILE A 147 1.78 -5.50 -11.54
CA ILE A 147 1.59 -6.78 -10.83
C ILE A 147 1.67 -7.96 -11.82
N GLN A 148 1.10 -7.84 -13.02
CA GLN A 148 1.22 -8.88 -14.05
C GLN A 148 2.68 -9.12 -14.46
N ILE A 149 3.49 -8.07 -14.54
CA ILE A 149 4.94 -8.20 -14.80
C ILE A 149 5.64 -8.94 -13.64
N LEU A 150 5.30 -8.60 -12.39
CA LEU A 150 5.88 -9.26 -11.22
C LEU A 150 5.55 -10.76 -11.13
N LYS A 151 4.40 -11.20 -11.63
CA LYS A 151 4.01 -12.63 -11.66
C LYS A 151 5.00 -13.51 -12.42
N SER A 152 5.80 -12.97 -13.32
CA SER A 152 6.86 -13.72 -14.00
C SER A 152 8.07 -14.01 -13.11
N GLN A 153 8.17 -13.36 -11.96
CA GLN A 153 9.30 -13.52 -11.03
C GLN A 153 9.07 -14.71 -10.10
N LYS A 154 10.04 -15.60 -9.98
CA LYS A 154 9.95 -16.83 -9.16
C LYS A 154 9.76 -16.57 -7.66
N TRP A 155 10.20 -15.41 -7.17
CA TRP A 155 10.08 -15.01 -5.77
C TRP A 155 8.72 -14.40 -5.41
N PHE A 156 7.89 -14.02 -6.41
CA PHE A 156 6.64 -13.31 -6.18
C PHE A 156 5.41 -14.19 -6.40
N HIS A 157 4.54 -14.26 -5.40
CA HIS A 157 3.31 -15.04 -5.41
C HIS A 157 2.11 -14.11 -5.16
N LEU A 158 1.25 -13.96 -6.16
CA LEU A 158 0.04 -13.13 -6.07
C LEU A 158 -1.18 -13.97 -5.70
N HIS A 159 -1.89 -13.53 -4.66
CA HIS A 159 -3.20 -14.04 -4.23
C HIS A 159 -4.20 -12.89 -4.25
N LEU A 160 -4.84 -12.69 -5.40
CA LEU A 160 -5.75 -11.58 -5.64
C LEU A 160 -7.19 -12.02 -5.42
N MET A 161 -7.94 -11.24 -4.61
CA MET A 161 -9.35 -11.46 -4.31
C MET A 161 -10.18 -10.22 -4.62
N VAL A 162 -11.32 -10.44 -5.27
CA VAL A 162 -12.29 -9.39 -5.60
C VAL A 162 -13.63 -9.73 -4.95
N GLU A 163 -14.11 -8.86 -4.05
CA GLU A 163 -15.32 -9.13 -3.26
C GLU A 163 -16.57 -9.23 -4.15
N ASN A 164 -16.75 -8.29 -5.07
CA ASN A 164 -17.89 -8.22 -6.00
C ASN A 164 -17.50 -8.62 -7.44
N GLY A 165 -16.53 -9.51 -7.59
CA GLY A 165 -16.03 -9.93 -8.89
C GLY A 165 -16.81 -11.09 -9.50
N SER A 166 -16.84 -11.13 -10.83
CA SER A 166 -17.36 -12.27 -11.61
C SER A 166 -16.22 -13.21 -11.99
N VAL A 167 -16.23 -14.43 -11.46
CA VAL A 167 -15.09 -15.41 -11.48
C VAL A 167 -14.86 -16.09 -12.84
N LYS A 168 -15.48 -15.65 -13.94
CA LYS A 168 -15.24 -16.29 -15.23
C LYS A 168 -13.96 -15.75 -15.88
N ASP A 169 -12.94 -16.61 -15.96
CA ASP A 169 -11.70 -16.43 -16.74
C ASP A 169 -10.71 -15.35 -16.25
N LEU A 170 -10.79 -14.92 -15.00
CA LEU A 170 -9.92 -13.88 -14.46
C LEU A 170 -8.87 -14.43 -13.49
N PRO A 171 -7.70 -13.79 -13.37
CA PRO A 171 -6.58 -14.27 -12.54
C PRO A 171 -6.76 -13.99 -11.04
N TYR A 172 -8.02 -13.95 -10.54
CA TYR A 172 -8.35 -13.71 -9.14
C TYR A 172 -9.43 -14.67 -8.63
N LYS A 173 -9.55 -14.78 -7.30
CA LYS A 173 -10.65 -15.48 -6.63
C LYS A 173 -11.73 -14.49 -6.22
N ALA A 174 -13.02 -14.91 -6.26
CA ALA A 174 -14.09 -14.11 -5.68
C ALA A 174 -14.12 -14.27 -4.16
N GLY A 175 -14.41 -13.17 -3.45
CA GLY A 175 -14.58 -13.17 -2.01
C GLY A 175 -13.63 -12.23 -1.27
N ARG A 176 -13.52 -12.44 0.05
CA ARG A 176 -12.69 -11.64 0.95
C ARG A 176 -11.44 -12.41 1.37
N LEU A 177 -10.37 -11.68 1.58
CA LEU A 177 -9.16 -12.22 2.20
C LEU A 177 -9.45 -12.77 3.60
N SER A 178 -8.80 -13.88 3.96
CA SER A 178 -8.84 -14.46 5.29
C SER A 178 -7.48 -15.06 5.69
N VAL A 179 -7.21 -15.13 6.99
CA VAL A 179 -6.00 -15.78 7.49
C VAL A 179 -5.99 -17.27 7.20
N SER A 180 -7.17 -17.91 7.14
CA SER A 180 -7.28 -19.31 6.76
C SER A 180 -6.80 -19.61 5.35
N GLU A 181 -7.05 -18.70 4.40
CA GLU A 181 -6.51 -18.83 3.04
C GLU A 181 -5.00 -18.68 3.01
N ILE A 182 -4.46 -17.70 3.76
CA ILE A 182 -3.01 -17.53 3.88
C ILE A 182 -2.37 -18.81 4.43
N LYS A 183 -2.96 -19.38 5.48
CA LYS A 183 -2.48 -20.62 6.07
C LYS A 183 -2.51 -21.81 5.10
N ASN A 184 -3.58 -21.94 4.34
CA ASN A 184 -3.72 -22.98 3.32
C ASN A 184 -2.67 -22.85 2.20
N GLU A 185 -2.39 -21.63 1.75
CA GLU A 185 -1.43 -21.37 0.67
C GLU A 185 0.03 -21.54 1.13
N LEU A 186 0.35 -21.19 2.36
CA LEU A 186 1.72 -21.31 2.89
C LEU A 186 2.02 -22.70 3.46
N GLY A 187 1.00 -23.45 3.91
CA GLY A 187 1.18 -24.75 4.57
C GLY A 187 2.13 -24.67 5.75
N GLU A 188 3.14 -25.53 5.79
CA GLU A 188 4.14 -25.61 6.87
C GLU A 188 5.00 -24.33 7.01
N LYS A 189 5.04 -23.49 5.99
CA LYS A 189 5.78 -22.22 6.01
C LYS A 189 5.03 -21.10 6.74
N PHE A 190 3.76 -21.28 7.08
CA PHE A 190 2.92 -20.28 7.72
C PHE A 190 3.53 -19.75 9.03
N ASP A 191 3.98 -20.64 9.91
CA ASP A 191 4.56 -20.30 11.21
C ASP A 191 5.94 -19.63 11.10
N LEU A 192 6.60 -19.75 9.94
CA LEU A 192 7.90 -19.14 9.66
C LEU A 192 7.78 -17.72 9.10
N ALA A 193 6.63 -17.35 8.55
CA ALA A 193 6.40 -16.12 7.82
C ALA A 193 6.39 -14.88 8.72
N ASP A 194 6.77 -13.75 8.13
CA ASP A 194 6.52 -12.41 8.68
C ASP A 194 5.34 -11.78 7.94
N PHE A 195 4.39 -11.22 8.70
CA PHE A 195 3.14 -10.68 8.20
C PHE A 195 3.15 -9.17 8.25
N TYR A 196 2.90 -8.51 7.14
CA TYR A 196 2.73 -7.06 7.02
C TYR A 196 1.29 -6.77 6.64
N LEU A 197 0.57 -6.02 7.49
CA LEU A 197 -0.87 -5.75 7.33
C LEU A 197 -1.09 -4.28 7.00
N SER A 198 -1.73 -3.97 5.87
CA SER A 198 -2.13 -2.61 5.50
C SER A 198 -3.49 -2.60 4.80
N GLY A 199 -4.37 -1.68 5.21
CA GLY A 199 -5.72 -1.57 4.67
C GLY A 199 -6.73 -1.00 5.66
N PRO A 200 -8.02 -1.29 5.50
CA PRO A 200 -9.05 -0.82 6.41
C PRO A 200 -8.82 -1.28 7.86
N PRO A 201 -9.01 -0.41 8.88
CA PRO A 201 -8.77 -0.75 10.28
C PRO A 201 -9.47 -2.02 10.78
N VAL A 202 -10.70 -2.26 10.31
CA VAL A 202 -11.45 -3.49 10.64
C VAL A 202 -10.76 -4.73 10.11
N MET A 203 -10.23 -4.70 8.87
CA MET A 203 -9.48 -5.80 8.29
C MET A 203 -8.20 -6.06 9.10
N ILE A 204 -7.42 -5.03 9.36
CA ILE A 204 -6.17 -5.14 10.12
C ILE A 204 -6.43 -5.78 11.49
N LYS A 205 -7.44 -5.27 12.22
CA LYS A 205 -7.81 -5.80 13.54
C LYS A 205 -8.21 -7.27 13.49
N THR A 206 -9.02 -7.67 12.49
CA THR A 206 -9.42 -9.06 12.30
C THR A 206 -8.22 -9.95 12.03
N PHE A 207 -7.36 -9.56 11.08
CA PHE A 207 -6.17 -10.33 10.74
C PHE A 207 -5.19 -10.49 11.90
N LYS A 208 -4.96 -9.38 12.67
CA LYS A 208 -4.11 -9.45 13.88
C LYS A 208 -4.65 -10.46 14.89
N ASN A 209 -5.95 -10.39 15.20
CA ASN A 209 -6.59 -11.31 16.14
C ASN A 209 -6.51 -12.77 15.67
N ASP A 210 -6.79 -13.03 14.39
CA ASP A 210 -6.77 -14.36 13.83
C ASP A 210 -5.34 -14.94 13.83
N LEU A 211 -4.32 -14.16 13.45
CA LEU A 211 -2.91 -14.54 13.48
C LEU A 211 -2.47 -14.88 14.93
N THR A 212 -2.81 -14.02 15.89
CA THR A 212 -2.52 -14.25 17.31
C THR A 212 -3.21 -15.52 17.84
N SER A 213 -4.47 -15.74 17.45
CA SER A 213 -5.23 -16.96 17.82
C SER A 213 -4.63 -18.25 17.27
N LEU A 214 -3.92 -18.16 16.14
CA LEU A 214 -3.18 -19.27 15.52
C LEU A 214 -1.75 -19.42 16.06
N GLY A 215 -1.34 -18.64 17.05
CA GLY A 215 -0.04 -18.74 17.71
C GLY A 215 1.10 -17.97 17.04
N ILE A 216 0.80 -17.10 16.07
CA ILE A 216 1.82 -16.23 15.47
C ILE A 216 2.24 -15.16 16.50
N MET A 217 3.54 -15.06 16.72
CA MET A 217 4.11 -14.08 17.65
C MET A 217 3.91 -12.64 17.19
N ASP A 218 3.62 -11.72 18.09
CA ASP A 218 3.43 -10.30 17.77
C ASP A 218 4.64 -9.68 17.05
N SER A 219 5.85 -10.15 17.34
CA SER A 219 7.09 -9.70 16.67
C SER A 219 7.16 -10.03 15.18
N LYS A 220 6.28 -10.91 14.69
CA LYS A 220 6.16 -11.28 13.28
C LYS A 220 5.00 -10.58 12.57
N VAL A 221 4.20 -9.79 13.31
CA VAL A 221 3.02 -9.09 12.76
C VAL A 221 3.29 -7.59 12.78
N HIS A 222 3.51 -7.03 11.60
CA HIS A 222 3.79 -5.62 11.39
C HIS A 222 2.52 -4.94 10.84
N ILE A 223 2.13 -3.83 11.42
CA ILE A 223 0.86 -3.17 11.11
C ILE A 223 1.13 -1.75 10.63
N ASP A 224 0.52 -1.40 9.50
CA ASP A 224 0.45 -0.05 8.98
C ASP A 224 -0.72 0.68 9.67
N GLU A 225 -0.48 1.20 10.87
CA GLU A 225 -1.47 1.94 11.65
C GLU A 225 -1.41 3.43 11.30
N TRP A 226 -2.55 3.96 10.89
CA TRP A 226 -2.77 5.39 10.70
C TRP A 226 -3.57 5.93 11.87
N GLU A 227 -2.99 6.81 12.68
CA GLU A 227 -3.73 7.57 13.69
C GLU A 227 -4.58 8.68 13.06
#